data_1f572e9594bd3fa4dcc0a304b1380aee
#
_entry.id   1f572e9594bd3fa4dcc0a304b1380aee
#
_cell.length_a   1.000
_cell.length_b   1.000
_cell.length_c   1.000
_cell.angle_alpha   90.00
_cell.angle_beta   90.00
_cell.angle_gamma   90.00
#
_symmetry.space_group_name_H-M   'P 1'
#
loop_
_entity.id
_entity.type
_entity.pdbx_description
1 polymer ?
#
loop_
_entity_poly.entity_id
_entity_poly.type
_entity_poly.pdbx_seq_one_letter_code
_entity_poly.pdbx_strand_id
1 'polypeptide(L)'
;MEVNMKKGISRRTFVKNSVVGLGSAGLITGKELFGQETEKKAEAENEAAPLKIKKFRKLGRTGFMVSDISLGYSNNEAVINAVLDAGVNYIDTAEDYRNQPVVGKALQGRDRKKIFITSKMEIKKETGLDKESFIKRFNKCLEELQTDYIDCMMVHSPDTIEIMKTPGFHEAMDQVKKEGKLKHVGVSNHGSNHPIVSKDSMEKILTAAAEDGRFDVFLMAYNFLQEDQGKKVLELCKKKGIGTTIMKKNPVGTYYSIKAYLERTQKAGKEPNKLYAASIERFKQKADRGEWFIKKYNLQNQAEIRDAAIRFVLDNPNVSSVACSIRNFDHVEQFVKLSGTDLSEYEKKKLAAYKEGCGQLYCRHACGECESECPKGVLVNTIMRYHHYYSAQGKEKYALKKYARLQSPKPDQCMNCEGFCEKACPYGVPIQGMLIMAHHNLTLA
;
A
#
# COMPACT_ATOMS: atom_id res chain seq x y z
N MET A 1 -37.97 29.16 -22.06
CA MET A 1 -38.30 28.30 -20.89
C MET A 1 -37.00 27.75 -20.39
N GLU A 2 -36.37 28.48 -19.46
CA GLU A 2 -35.11 28.06 -18.84
C GLU A 2 -35.42 27.11 -17.68
N VAL A 3 -34.83 25.91 -17.72
CA VAL A 3 -34.97 24.93 -16.64
C VAL A 3 -33.86 25.17 -15.65
N ASN A 4 -34.24 25.70 -14.49
CA ASN A 4 -33.40 25.91 -13.32
C ASN A 4 -32.91 24.58 -12.75
N MET A 5 -31.61 24.24 -12.90
CA MET A 5 -30.99 23.09 -12.25
C MET A 5 -30.77 23.38 -10.74
N LYS A 6 -31.51 22.70 -9.89
CA LYS A 6 -31.37 22.74 -8.42
C LYS A 6 -29.98 22.29 -7.99
N LYS A 7 -29.26 23.15 -7.27
CA LYS A 7 -28.01 22.83 -6.57
C LYS A 7 -28.23 21.67 -5.59
N GLY A 8 -27.49 20.58 -5.73
CA GLY A 8 -27.51 19.45 -4.80
C GLY A 8 -27.07 19.86 -3.40
N ILE A 9 -27.84 19.44 -2.40
CA ILE A 9 -27.58 19.70 -0.97
C ILE A 9 -26.38 18.83 -0.53
N SER A 10 -25.36 19.42 0.10
CA SER A 10 -24.22 18.69 0.62
C SER A 10 -24.63 17.83 1.84
N ARG A 11 -23.95 16.70 2.09
CA ARG A 11 -24.21 15.82 3.25
C ARG A 11 -24.18 16.59 4.59
N ARG A 12 -23.39 17.65 4.72
CA ARG A 12 -23.36 18.52 5.90
C ARG A 12 -24.67 19.26 6.14
N THR A 13 -25.34 19.70 5.09
CA THR A 13 -26.65 20.39 5.17
C THR A 13 -27.75 19.42 5.55
N PHE A 14 -27.68 18.16 5.10
CA PHE A 14 -28.66 17.13 5.44
C PHE A 14 -28.63 16.76 6.94
N VAL A 15 -27.44 16.61 7.54
CA VAL A 15 -27.30 16.28 8.97
C VAL A 15 -27.77 17.44 9.87
N LYS A 16 -27.54 18.70 9.50
CA LYS A 16 -28.05 19.86 10.26
C LYS A 16 -29.60 19.93 10.27
N ASN A 17 -30.25 19.54 9.21
CA ASN A 17 -31.72 19.62 9.10
C ASN A 17 -32.45 18.41 9.72
N SER A 18 -31.77 17.32 10.03
CA SER A 18 -32.37 16.12 10.65
C SER A 18 -32.44 16.16 12.18
N VAL A 19 -31.77 17.12 12.82
CA VAL A 19 -31.75 17.25 14.30
C VAL A 19 -32.84 18.19 14.85
N VAL A 20 -33.58 18.90 13.99
CA VAL A 20 -34.59 19.89 14.40
C VAL A 20 -36.03 19.35 14.49
N GLY A 21 -36.21 18.06 14.37
CA GLY A 21 -37.54 17.46 14.29
C GLY A 21 -37.89 16.42 15.33
N LEU A 22 -37.68 16.63 16.65
CA LEU A 22 -38.38 15.88 17.71
C LEU A 22 -38.18 16.57 19.05
N GLY A 23 -39.17 17.28 19.48
CA GLY A 23 -39.23 17.81 20.84
C GLY A 23 -40.23 19.00 21.00
N SER A 24 -41.50 18.68 21.03
CA SER A 24 -42.54 19.65 21.36
C SER A 24 -43.31 19.28 22.60
N ALA A 25 -43.70 20.29 23.27
CA ALA A 25 -44.70 20.45 24.28
C ALA A 25 -44.24 20.48 25.73
N GLY A 26 -44.35 21.66 26.32
CA GLY A 26 -44.50 21.82 27.74
C GLY A 26 -43.97 23.14 28.37
N LEU A 27 -44.87 24.11 28.42
CA LEU A 27 -45.00 25.12 29.47
C LEU A 27 -44.00 26.34 29.54
N ILE A 28 -44.59 27.47 29.24
CA ILE A 28 -44.12 28.83 29.42
C ILE A 28 -44.10 29.20 30.90
N THR A 29 -43.00 29.71 31.43
CA THR A 29 -42.98 30.76 32.45
C THR A 29 -41.71 31.59 32.29
N GLY A 30 -41.87 32.92 32.27
CA GLY A 30 -40.90 33.91 31.90
C GLY A 30 -39.71 34.08 32.83
N LYS A 31 -38.66 34.59 32.23
CA LYS A 31 -37.78 35.70 32.67
C LYS A 31 -36.71 35.97 31.62
N GLU A 32 -36.92 36.97 30.88
CA GLU A 32 -36.14 38.18 30.63
C GLU A 32 -34.63 38.06 30.38
N LEU A 33 -34.30 38.53 29.18
CA LEU A 33 -33.19 39.46 28.88
C LEU A 33 -31.92 39.34 29.73
N PHE A 34 -30.96 38.67 29.15
CA PHE A 34 -29.52 38.96 29.10
C PHE A 34 -28.82 37.76 28.51
N GLY A 35 -28.40 37.79 27.26
CA GLY A 35 -27.67 36.64 26.69
C GLY A 35 -27.52 36.60 25.17
N GLN A 36 -27.70 37.69 24.44
CA GLN A 36 -27.52 37.65 22.98
C GLN A 36 -26.10 37.96 22.48
N GLU A 37 -25.15 38.29 23.36
CA GLU A 37 -23.75 38.56 22.94
C GLU A 37 -22.77 37.40 23.15
N THR A 38 -23.14 36.39 23.94
CA THR A 38 -22.25 35.21 24.20
C THR A 38 -22.40 34.08 23.20
N GLU A 39 -23.52 33.92 22.52
CA GLU A 39 -23.72 32.88 21.52
C GLU A 39 -23.04 33.16 20.18
N LYS A 40 -22.84 34.42 19.80
CA LYS A 40 -22.13 34.79 18.56
C LYS A 40 -20.61 34.60 18.64
N LYS A 41 -20.01 34.53 19.82
CA LYS A 41 -18.59 34.24 19.99
C LYS A 41 -18.25 32.74 20.01
N ALA A 42 -19.21 31.88 20.35
CA ALA A 42 -18.99 30.41 20.38
C ALA A 42 -19.12 29.71 18.99
N GLU A 43 -19.77 30.35 18.02
CA GLU A 43 -19.91 29.83 16.66
C GLU A 43 -18.71 30.16 15.73
N ALA A 44 -17.81 31.06 16.11
CA ALA A 44 -16.66 31.48 15.30
C ALA A 44 -15.37 30.68 15.59
N GLU A 45 -15.33 29.82 16.62
CA GLU A 45 -14.09 29.14 17.04
C GLU A 45 -13.99 27.67 16.66
N ASN A 46 -14.84 27.14 15.79
CA ASN A 46 -14.77 25.71 15.39
C ASN A 46 -14.67 25.50 13.87
N GLU A 47 -13.98 26.37 13.14
CA GLU A 47 -13.40 25.98 11.86
C GLU A 47 -12.15 25.14 12.14
N ALA A 48 -12.32 23.81 12.11
CA ALA A 48 -11.18 22.89 12.18
C ALA A 48 -10.13 23.34 11.16
N ALA A 49 -8.91 23.58 11.63
CA ALA A 49 -7.79 24.00 10.78
C ALA A 49 -7.74 23.14 9.51
N PRO A 50 -7.51 23.73 8.34
CA PRO A 50 -7.55 22.99 7.08
C PRO A 50 -6.58 21.83 7.11
N LEU A 51 -7.05 20.64 6.69
CA LEU A 51 -6.25 19.44 6.62
C LEU A 51 -5.06 19.66 5.67
N LYS A 52 -3.83 19.65 6.19
CA LYS A 52 -2.62 19.96 5.43
C LYS A 52 -1.46 19.03 5.79
N ILE A 53 -0.60 18.78 4.79
CA ILE A 53 0.71 18.19 5.01
C ILE A 53 1.54 19.11 5.91
N LYS A 54 2.17 18.53 6.93
CA LYS A 54 2.96 19.26 7.93
C LYS A 54 4.47 19.04 7.79
N LYS A 55 4.89 17.97 7.10
CA LYS A 55 6.31 17.60 6.99
C LYS A 55 6.69 17.26 5.57
N PHE A 56 7.83 17.80 5.15
CA PHE A 56 8.48 17.49 3.88
C PHE A 56 9.87 16.94 4.15
N ARG A 57 10.33 16.01 3.30
CA ARG A 57 11.62 15.35 3.43
C ARG A 57 12.34 15.35 2.08
N LYS A 58 13.66 15.40 2.10
CA LYS A 58 14.45 15.31 0.86
C LYS A 58 14.33 13.91 0.25
N LEU A 59 13.99 13.85 -1.03
CA LEU A 59 13.93 12.60 -1.79
C LEU A 59 15.33 12.25 -2.34
N GLY A 60 16.23 11.89 -1.43
CA GLY A 60 17.60 11.53 -1.75
C GLY A 60 18.32 12.57 -2.62
N ARG A 61 19.12 12.09 -3.58
CA ARG A 61 19.91 12.92 -4.50
C ARG A 61 19.08 13.64 -5.57
N THR A 62 17.77 13.36 -5.68
CA THR A 62 16.90 14.14 -6.57
C THR A 62 16.79 15.60 -6.17
N GLY A 63 17.06 15.92 -4.90
CA GLY A 63 16.95 17.26 -4.35
C GLY A 63 15.52 17.72 -4.08
N PHE A 64 14.49 17.00 -4.55
CA PHE A 64 13.10 17.36 -4.37
C PHE A 64 12.65 17.20 -2.91
N MET A 65 11.90 18.18 -2.40
CA MET A 65 11.29 18.11 -1.08
C MET A 65 9.91 17.48 -1.20
N VAL A 66 9.81 16.18 -0.86
CA VAL A 66 8.58 15.39 -0.97
C VAL A 66 7.79 15.43 0.34
N SER A 67 6.46 15.50 0.26
CA SER A 67 5.59 15.30 1.41
C SER A 67 5.79 13.91 2.03
N ASP A 68 5.84 13.83 3.34
CA ASP A 68 6.07 12.57 4.08
C ASP A 68 4.94 11.54 3.88
N ILE A 69 3.75 11.99 3.49
CA ILE A 69 2.64 11.19 2.98
C ILE A 69 2.50 11.48 1.48
N SER A 70 2.40 10.44 0.66
CA SER A 70 2.26 10.54 -0.79
C SER A 70 1.10 9.72 -1.34
N LEU A 71 0.64 10.08 -2.54
CA LEU A 71 -0.42 9.37 -3.24
C LEU A 71 0.16 8.14 -3.94
N GLY A 72 -0.08 6.95 -3.40
CA GLY A 72 0.36 5.68 -3.99
C GLY A 72 -0.62 5.11 -5.03
N TYR A 73 -1.88 5.48 -4.99
CA TYR A 73 -2.90 5.13 -5.98
C TYR A 73 -4.21 5.85 -5.72
N SER A 74 -4.80 6.41 -6.76
CA SER A 74 -6.22 6.77 -6.86
C SER A 74 -6.66 6.69 -8.33
N ASN A 75 -7.94 6.48 -8.58
CA ASN A 75 -8.57 6.59 -9.89
C ASN A 75 -9.79 7.52 -9.87
N ASN A 76 -9.83 8.43 -8.92
CA ASN A 76 -10.88 9.43 -8.76
C ASN A 76 -10.23 10.82 -8.76
N GLU A 77 -10.55 11.61 -9.77
CA GLU A 77 -9.98 12.95 -9.98
C GLU A 77 -10.27 13.89 -8.81
N ALA A 78 -11.49 13.92 -8.28
CA ALA A 78 -11.84 14.77 -7.16
C ALA A 78 -11.04 14.42 -5.88
N VAL A 79 -10.78 13.13 -5.66
CA VAL A 79 -9.94 12.66 -4.56
C VAL A 79 -8.48 13.06 -4.77
N ILE A 80 -7.94 12.95 -6.00
CA ILE A 80 -6.57 13.37 -6.32
C ILE A 80 -6.44 14.87 -6.09
N ASN A 81 -7.42 15.67 -6.54
CA ASN A 81 -7.44 17.12 -6.30
C ASN A 81 -7.41 17.45 -4.81
N ALA A 82 -8.25 16.80 -3.99
CA ALA A 82 -8.27 17.02 -2.55
C ALA A 82 -6.93 16.65 -1.88
N VAL A 83 -6.26 15.58 -2.36
CA VAL A 83 -4.93 15.18 -1.89
C VAL A 83 -3.88 16.24 -2.21
N LEU A 84 -3.88 16.77 -3.45
CA LEU A 84 -2.96 17.82 -3.89
C LEU A 84 -3.23 19.14 -3.16
N ASP A 85 -4.51 19.49 -2.95
CA ASP A 85 -4.93 20.68 -2.21
C ASP A 85 -4.54 20.61 -0.73
N ALA A 86 -4.46 19.40 -0.16
CA ALA A 86 -3.92 19.17 1.17
C ALA A 86 -2.37 19.30 1.24
N GLY A 87 -1.69 19.51 0.12
CA GLY A 87 -0.24 19.72 0.04
C GLY A 87 0.58 18.47 -0.22
N VAL A 88 -0.05 17.32 -0.51
CA VAL A 88 0.68 16.15 -1.02
C VAL A 88 1.25 16.50 -2.39
N ASN A 89 2.54 16.28 -2.59
CA ASN A 89 3.26 16.67 -3.80
C ASN A 89 4.02 15.53 -4.48
N TYR A 90 3.72 14.30 -4.12
CA TYR A 90 4.25 13.10 -4.78
C TYR A 90 3.11 12.19 -5.19
N ILE A 91 3.08 11.85 -6.49
CA ILE A 91 2.11 10.93 -7.09
C ILE A 91 2.85 9.70 -7.63
N ASP A 92 2.42 8.53 -7.20
CA ASP A 92 2.88 7.24 -7.70
C ASP A 92 1.81 6.64 -8.63
N THR A 93 2.20 6.34 -9.86
CA THR A 93 1.38 5.65 -10.84
C THR A 93 2.18 4.58 -11.58
N ALA A 94 1.61 3.95 -12.59
CA ALA A 94 2.26 2.98 -13.47
C ALA A 94 1.44 2.81 -14.75
N GLU A 95 2.07 2.36 -15.84
CA GLU A 95 1.40 2.08 -17.11
C GLU A 95 0.24 1.06 -16.98
N ASP A 96 0.39 0.08 -16.07
CA ASP A 96 -0.60 -0.99 -15.84
C ASP A 96 -1.70 -0.61 -14.84
N TYR A 97 -1.59 0.52 -14.14
CA TYR A 97 -2.59 0.98 -13.18
C TYR A 97 -3.85 1.55 -13.85
N ARG A 98 -3.74 1.95 -15.11
CA ARG A 98 -4.83 2.54 -15.90
C ARG A 98 -5.45 3.80 -15.29
N ASN A 99 -4.71 4.49 -14.43
CA ASN A 99 -5.15 5.72 -13.77
C ASN A 99 -4.36 6.95 -14.24
N GLN A 100 -3.38 6.81 -15.14
CA GLN A 100 -2.61 7.93 -15.66
C GLN A 100 -3.47 9.02 -16.30
N PRO A 101 -4.52 8.73 -17.10
CA PRO A 101 -5.40 9.78 -17.63
C PRO A 101 -6.15 10.56 -16.55
N VAL A 102 -6.51 9.91 -15.45
CA VAL A 102 -7.18 10.59 -14.31
C VAL A 102 -6.20 11.47 -13.55
N VAL A 103 -4.96 10.99 -13.38
CA VAL A 103 -3.87 11.80 -12.80
C VAL A 103 -3.61 13.01 -13.68
N GLY A 104 -3.48 12.82 -15.01
CA GLY A 104 -3.25 13.90 -15.97
C GLY A 104 -4.30 15.01 -15.89
N LYS A 105 -5.59 14.64 -15.78
CA LYS A 105 -6.68 15.62 -15.57
C LYS A 105 -6.51 16.42 -14.29
N ALA A 106 -6.16 15.75 -13.18
CA ALA A 106 -5.97 16.41 -11.89
C ALA A 106 -4.74 17.34 -11.84
N LEU A 107 -3.80 17.21 -12.78
CA LEU A 107 -2.64 18.08 -12.88
C LEU A 107 -2.95 19.40 -13.61
N GLN A 108 -4.04 19.49 -14.37
CA GLN A 108 -4.36 20.68 -15.17
C GLN A 108 -4.55 21.91 -14.27
N GLY A 109 -3.95 23.03 -14.70
CA GLY A 109 -4.00 24.28 -13.95
C GLY A 109 -3.09 24.34 -12.70
N ARG A 110 -2.32 23.29 -12.41
CA ARG A 110 -1.38 23.23 -11.30
C ARG A 110 0.06 23.51 -11.74
N ASP A 111 0.85 24.07 -10.82
CA ASP A 111 2.29 24.22 -11.06
C ASP A 111 2.97 22.85 -11.07
N ARG A 112 3.23 22.32 -12.29
CA ARG A 112 3.82 21.01 -12.53
C ARG A 112 5.17 20.81 -11.82
N LYS A 113 5.94 21.90 -11.65
CA LYS A 113 7.26 21.86 -10.99
C LYS A 113 7.18 21.56 -9.49
N LYS A 114 6.03 21.77 -8.88
CA LYS A 114 5.80 21.48 -7.46
C LYS A 114 5.31 20.06 -7.18
N ILE A 115 5.09 19.23 -8.22
CA ILE A 115 4.56 17.88 -8.10
C ILE A 115 5.58 16.90 -8.70
N PHE A 116 6.01 15.94 -7.90
CA PHE A 116 6.88 14.84 -8.34
C PHE A 116 6.02 13.65 -8.78
N ILE A 117 6.14 13.27 -10.05
CA ILE A 117 5.39 12.16 -10.63
C ILE A 117 6.32 10.99 -10.89
N THR A 118 5.98 9.85 -10.31
CA THR A 118 6.62 8.57 -10.61
C THR A 118 5.67 7.70 -11.42
N SER A 119 6.13 7.22 -12.58
CA SER A 119 5.49 6.13 -13.31
C SER A 119 6.39 4.91 -13.35
N LYS A 120 5.86 3.76 -13.79
CA LYS A 120 6.56 2.48 -13.77
C LYS A 120 6.25 1.65 -15.00
N MET A 121 7.25 0.90 -15.47
CA MET A 121 7.12 -0.05 -16.57
C MET A 121 7.51 -1.46 -16.12
N GLU A 122 6.66 -2.44 -16.40
CA GLU A 122 7.05 -3.84 -16.29
C GLU A 122 7.97 -4.23 -17.46
N ILE A 123 9.02 -4.98 -17.17
CA ILE A 123 9.94 -5.51 -18.19
C ILE A 123 9.52 -6.93 -18.52
N LYS A 124 8.98 -7.13 -19.71
CA LYS A 124 8.43 -8.40 -20.21
C LYS A 124 8.77 -8.59 -21.66
N LYS A 125 9.06 -9.84 -22.07
CA LYS A 125 9.31 -10.19 -23.47
C LYS A 125 8.15 -9.81 -24.38
N GLU A 126 6.92 -10.00 -23.93
CA GLU A 126 5.70 -9.72 -24.68
C GLU A 126 5.49 -8.23 -25.02
N THR A 127 6.15 -7.33 -24.29
CA THR A 127 6.06 -5.88 -24.50
C THR A 127 7.26 -5.29 -25.21
N GLY A 128 8.21 -6.14 -25.63
CA GLY A 128 9.48 -5.75 -26.22
C GLY A 128 10.53 -5.41 -25.15
N LEU A 129 11.77 -5.77 -25.43
CA LEU A 129 12.93 -5.50 -24.57
C LEU A 129 13.94 -4.54 -25.25
N ASP A 130 13.63 -4.12 -26.47
CA ASP A 130 14.42 -3.16 -27.20
C ASP A 130 14.12 -1.72 -26.76
N LYS A 131 15.06 -0.84 -27.05
CA LYS A 131 15.00 0.58 -26.72
C LYS A 131 13.75 1.28 -27.27
N GLU A 132 13.41 1.02 -28.52
CA GLU A 132 12.29 1.63 -29.23
C GLU A 132 10.96 1.30 -28.58
N SER A 133 10.79 0.06 -28.16
CA SER A 133 9.61 -0.42 -27.42
C SER A 133 9.43 0.34 -26.09
N PHE A 134 10.51 0.59 -25.34
CA PHE A 134 10.45 1.37 -24.10
C PHE A 134 10.18 2.85 -24.36
N ILE A 135 10.77 3.45 -25.40
CA ILE A 135 10.49 4.86 -25.78
C ILE A 135 9.00 5.02 -26.15
N LYS A 136 8.45 4.11 -26.93
CA LYS A 136 7.02 4.13 -27.32
C LYS A 136 6.12 4.09 -26.07
N ARG A 137 6.41 3.21 -25.13
CA ARG A 137 5.66 3.10 -23.87
C ARG A 137 5.83 4.34 -22.98
N PHE A 138 7.03 4.91 -22.93
CA PHE A 138 7.30 6.15 -22.21
C PHE A 138 6.49 7.33 -22.78
N ASN A 139 6.48 7.51 -24.09
CA ASN A 139 5.70 8.56 -24.73
C ASN A 139 4.21 8.40 -24.49
N LYS A 140 3.70 7.16 -24.46
CA LYS A 140 2.32 6.88 -24.06
C LYS A 140 2.03 7.29 -22.62
N CYS A 141 2.96 7.08 -21.68
CA CYS A 141 2.80 7.56 -20.31
C CYS A 141 2.73 9.10 -20.26
N LEU A 142 3.53 9.82 -21.05
CA LEU A 142 3.46 11.29 -21.15
C LEU A 142 2.10 11.76 -21.67
N GLU A 143 1.60 11.12 -22.74
CA GLU A 143 0.30 11.41 -23.34
C GLU A 143 -0.83 11.20 -22.32
N GLU A 144 -0.86 10.04 -21.66
CA GLU A 144 -1.88 9.72 -20.65
C GLU A 144 -1.82 10.66 -19.43
N LEU A 145 -0.62 11.07 -19.01
CA LEU A 145 -0.39 12.01 -17.90
C LEU A 145 -0.57 13.47 -18.31
N GLN A 146 -0.74 13.78 -19.61
CA GLN A 146 -0.90 15.12 -20.14
C GLN A 146 0.20 16.08 -19.63
N THR A 147 1.45 15.66 -19.71
CA THR A 147 2.62 16.39 -19.22
C THR A 147 3.82 16.21 -20.15
N ASP A 148 4.70 17.21 -20.20
CA ASP A 148 5.90 17.19 -21.05
C ASP A 148 7.03 16.36 -20.47
N TYR A 149 6.99 16.05 -19.17
CA TYR A 149 8.03 15.26 -18.50
C TYR A 149 7.49 14.43 -17.33
N ILE A 150 8.19 13.34 -17.03
CA ILE A 150 8.02 12.51 -15.83
C ILE A 150 9.23 12.73 -14.92
N ASP A 151 9.01 12.89 -13.61
CA ASP A 151 10.11 13.08 -12.68
C ASP A 151 10.91 11.80 -12.44
N CYS A 152 10.24 10.64 -12.35
CA CYS A 152 10.92 9.36 -12.18
C CYS A 152 10.20 8.23 -12.94
N MET A 153 10.93 7.49 -13.77
CA MET A 153 10.46 6.25 -14.36
C MET A 153 11.11 5.06 -13.66
N MET A 154 10.30 4.14 -13.16
CA MET A 154 10.80 2.98 -12.41
C MET A 154 10.67 1.68 -13.20
N VAL A 155 11.65 0.79 -13.02
CA VAL A 155 11.45 -0.64 -13.29
C VAL A 155 10.43 -1.17 -12.29
N HIS A 156 9.34 -1.74 -12.79
CA HIS A 156 8.19 -2.15 -11.97
C HIS A 156 8.32 -3.58 -11.47
N SER A 157 8.76 -3.76 -10.24
CA SER A 157 8.84 -5.06 -9.55
C SER A 157 9.57 -6.13 -10.38
N PRO A 158 10.83 -5.91 -10.77
CA PRO A 158 11.59 -6.91 -11.50
C PRO A 158 11.71 -8.20 -10.72
N ASP A 159 11.70 -9.33 -11.43
CA ASP A 159 11.78 -10.67 -10.84
C ASP A 159 13.21 -11.03 -10.45
N THR A 160 14.18 -10.60 -11.24
CA THR A 160 15.60 -10.88 -11.06
C THR A 160 16.43 -9.62 -11.27
N ILE A 161 17.70 -9.71 -10.86
CA ILE A 161 18.68 -8.65 -11.07
C ILE A 161 18.93 -8.42 -12.58
N GLU A 162 18.90 -9.47 -13.40
CA GLU A 162 19.08 -9.39 -14.84
C GLU A 162 17.96 -8.59 -15.50
N ILE A 163 16.72 -8.87 -15.12
CA ILE A 163 15.55 -8.12 -15.61
C ILE A 163 15.65 -6.63 -15.22
N MET A 164 16.07 -6.33 -13.99
CA MET A 164 16.30 -4.96 -13.54
C MET A 164 17.35 -4.23 -14.41
N LYS A 165 18.36 -4.95 -14.91
CA LYS A 165 19.47 -4.42 -15.71
C LYS A 165 19.22 -4.45 -17.22
N THR A 166 18.01 -4.78 -17.70
CA THR A 166 17.69 -4.87 -19.13
C THR A 166 18.22 -3.68 -19.94
N PRO A 167 19.15 -3.88 -20.90
CA PRO A 167 19.84 -2.78 -21.58
C PRO A 167 18.90 -1.81 -22.28
N GLY A 168 17.93 -2.33 -23.07
CA GLY A 168 17.00 -1.50 -23.83
C GLY A 168 16.19 -0.53 -22.95
N PHE A 169 15.83 -0.93 -21.71
CA PHE A 169 15.20 0.00 -20.76
C PHE A 169 16.15 1.17 -20.42
N HIS A 170 17.37 0.88 -20.04
CA HIS A 170 18.33 1.91 -19.62
C HIS A 170 18.72 2.83 -20.78
N GLU A 171 18.97 2.28 -21.97
CA GLU A 171 19.24 3.06 -23.19
C GLU A 171 18.07 4.00 -23.54
N ALA A 172 16.82 3.51 -23.42
CA ALA A 172 15.63 4.33 -23.61
C ALA A 172 15.55 5.47 -22.58
N MET A 173 15.78 5.14 -21.28
CA MET A 173 15.75 6.16 -20.23
C MET A 173 16.84 7.21 -20.39
N ASP A 174 18.04 6.82 -20.82
CA ASP A 174 19.13 7.75 -21.10
C ASP A 174 18.81 8.70 -22.27
N GLN A 175 18.13 8.19 -23.30
CA GLN A 175 17.68 9.01 -24.41
C GLN A 175 16.63 10.04 -23.96
N VAL A 176 15.55 9.60 -23.29
CA VAL A 176 14.47 10.53 -22.89
C VAL A 176 14.92 11.50 -21.80
N LYS A 177 15.97 11.16 -21.02
CA LYS A 177 16.67 12.12 -20.13
C LYS A 177 17.37 13.21 -20.93
N LYS A 178 18.12 12.86 -21.98
CA LYS A 178 18.79 13.84 -22.87
C LYS A 178 17.79 14.74 -23.57
N GLU A 179 16.59 14.24 -23.88
CA GLU A 179 15.48 15.01 -24.43
C GLU A 179 14.77 15.90 -23.40
N GLY A 180 15.15 15.85 -22.11
CA GLY A 180 14.51 16.61 -21.04
C GLY A 180 13.13 16.07 -20.58
N LYS A 181 12.70 14.93 -21.10
CA LYS A 181 11.40 14.31 -20.81
C LYS A 181 11.37 13.47 -19.54
N LEU A 182 12.54 13.06 -19.04
CA LEU A 182 12.71 12.30 -17.81
C LEU A 182 13.80 12.93 -16.94
N LYS A 183 13.60 12.99 -15.62
CA LYS A 183 14.64 13.51 -14.70
C LYS A 183 15.40 12.38 -14.00
N HIS A 184 14.73 11.36 -13.51
CA HIS A 184 15.28 10.31 -12.66
C HIS A 184 14.85 8.92 -13.10
N VAL A 185 15.64 7.91 -12.72
CA VAL A 185 15.27 6.50 -12.87
C VAL A 185 15.13 5.89 -11.47
N GLY A 186 14.20 4.98 -11.32
CA GLY A 186 13.98 4.28 -10.07
C GLY A 186 13.69 2.80 -10.24
N VAL A 187 13.51 2.13 -9.13
CA VAL A 187 13.05 0.73 -9.08
C VAL A 187 12.04 0.55 -7.97
N SER A 188 10.98 -0.20 -8.25
CA SER A 188 10.03 -0.63 -7.22
C SER A 188 10.15 -2.12 -6.99
N ASN A 189 10.06 -2.58 -5.72
CA ASN A 189 9.98 -4.01 -5.45
C ASN A 189 9.16 -4.33 -4.19
N HIS A 190 8.24 -5.28 -4.34
CA HIS A 190 7.48 -5.91 -3.26
C HIS A 190 7.13 -7.36 -3.62
N GLY A 191 7.92 -7.98 -4.47
CA GLY A 191 7.73 -9.28 -5.09
C GLY A 191 7.17 -9.19 -6.50
N SER A 192 7.53 -10.19 -7.28
CA SER A 192 7.25 -10.32 -8.70
C SER A 192 5.77 -10.38 -9.04
N ASN A 193 5.42 -9.83 -10.19
CA ASN A 193 4.10 -9.97 -10.80
C ASN A 193 4.03 -11.13 -11.82
N HIS A 194 5.16 -11.78 -12.12
CA HIS A 194 5.27 -12.86 -13.09
C HIS A 194 5.17 -14.23 -12.43
N PRO A 195 4.68 -15.25 -13.14
CA PRO A 195 4.61 -16.62 -12.66
C PRO A 195 5.95 -17.38 -12.83
N ILE A 196 7.10 -16.73 -12.62
CA ILE A 196 8.41 -17.33 -12.82
C ILE A 196 8.90 -17.99 -11.53
N VAL A 197 9.52 -19.14 -11.65
CA VAL A 197 9.95 -19.98 -10.53
C VAL A 197 11.21 -19.43 -9.84
N SER A 198 12.13 -18.85 -10.59
CA SER A 198 13.38 -18.31 -10.04
C SER A 198 13.25 -16.80 -9.84
N LYS A 199 13.32 -16.34 -8.60
CA LYS A 199 13.16 -14.93 -8.23
C LYS A 199 14.19 -14.55 -7.20
N ASP A 200 14.73 -13.35 -7.38
CA ASP A 200 15.52 -12.74 -6.32
C ASP A 200 14.62 -12.07 -5.27
N SER A 201 15.08 -12.06 -4.02
CA SER A 201 14.38 -11.33 -2.96
C SER A 201 14.43 -9.83 -3.21
N MET A 202 13.51 -9.08 -2.58
CA MET A 202 13.53 -7.62 -2.62
C MET A 202 14.88 -7.07 -2.14
N GLU A 203 15.44 -7.63 -1.07
CA GLU A 203 16.74 -7.22 -0.52
C GLU A 203 17.84 -7.38 -1.56
N LYS A 204 17.93 -8.54 -2.25
CA LYS A 204 18.94 -8.77 -3.30
C LYS A 204 18.80 -7.81 -4.46
N ILE A 205 17.59 -7.63 -4.99
CA ILE A 205 17.32 -6.74 -6.14
C ILE A 205 17.66 -5.29 -5.80
N LEU A 206 17.19 -4.79 -4.65
CA LEU A 206 17.39 -3.41 -4.28
C LEU A 206 18.84 -3.11 -3.85
N THR A 207 19.53 -4.09 -3.26
CA THR A 207 20.98 -3.98 -3.02
C THR A 207 21.74 -3.87 -4.34
N ALA A 208 21.47 -4.76 -5.30
CA ALA A 208 22.08 -4.71 -6.61
C ALA A 208 21.76 -3.40 -7.37
N ALA A 209 20.53 -2.87 -7.22
CA ALA A 209 20.15 -1.58 -7.79
C ALA A 209 20.91 -0.40 -7.16
N ALA A 210 21.13 -0.44 -5.85
CA ALA A 210 21.91 0.60 -5.16
C ALA A 210 23.38 0.57 -5.56
N GLU A 211 23.96 -0.60 -5.80
CA GLU A 211 25.33 -0.78 -6.28
C GLU A 211 25.48 -0.39 -7.76
N ASP A 212 24.46 -0.63 -8.57
CA ASP A 212 24.44 -0.25 -10.00
C ASP A 212 24.59 1.27 -10.22
N GLY A 213 24.06 2.08 -9.33
CA GLY A 213 24.25 3.52 -9.32
C GLY A 213 23.31 4.33 -10.24
N ARG A 214 22.60 3.69 -11.16
CA ARG A 214 21.67 4.37 -12.11
C ARG A 214 20.35 4.78 -11.50
N PHE A 215 19.97 4.23 -10.36
CA PHE A 215 18.66 4.40 -9.73
C PHE A 215 18.69 5.47 -8.65
N ASP A 216 17.81 6.47 -8.77
CA ASP A 216 17.75 7.63 -7.88
C ASP A 216 16.68 7.49 -6.79
N VAL A 217 15.61 6.69 -7.05
CA VAL A 217 14.45 6.54 -6.16
C VAL A 217 14.03 5.08 -6.07
N PHE A 218 13.82 4.59 -4.86
CA PHE A 218 13.27 3.26 -4.59
C PHE A 218 11.85 3.35 -4.02
N LEU A 219 10.96 2.48 -4.50
CA LEU A 219 9.66 2.21 -3.89
C LEU A 219 9.65 0.77 -3.37
N MET A 220 9.64 0.57 -2.05
CA MET A 220 9.88 -0.72 -1.44
C MET A 220 8.89 -1.06 -0.33
N ALA A 221 8.77 -2.36 -0.01
CA ALA A 221 8.00 -2.80 1.12
C ALA A 221 8.79 -2.62 2.43
N TYR A 222 8.19 -1.92 3.39
CA TYR A 222 8.73 -1.77 4.75
C TYR A 222 7.60 -1.56 5.76
N ASN A 223 7.65 -2.28 6.87
CA ASN A 223 6.72 -2.14 7.99
C ASN A 223 7.30 -2.83 9.24
N PHE A 224 6.66 -2.65 10.40
CA PHE A 224 7.14 -3.16 11.68
C PHE A 224 7.20 -4.69 11.79
N LEU A 225 6.53 -5.45 10.90
CA LEU A 225 6.65 -6.92 10.82
C LEU A 225 7.71 -7.37 9.79
N GLN A 226 8.13 -6.49 8.87
CA GLN A 226 9.15 -6.74 7.85
C GLN A 226 10.26 -5.68 7.96
N GLU A 227 10.79 -5.54 9.18
CA GLU A 227 11.78 -4.50 9.50
C GLU A 227 13.18 -4.86 9.00
N ASP A 228 13.62 -6.10 9.23
CA ASP A 228 15.02 -6.51 9.06
C ASP A 228 15.54 -6.33 7.63
N GLN A 229 14.80 -6.86 6.65
CA GLN A 229 15.15 -6.74 5.22
C GLN A 229 15.09 -5.29 4.73
N GLY A 230 14.05 -4.57 5.13
CA GLY A 230 13.86 -3.19 4.70
C GLY A 230 14.88 -2.23 5.29
N LYS A 231 15.28 -2.42 6.56
CA LYS A 231 16.25 -1.57 7.25
C LYS A 231 17.62 -1.58 6.57
N LYS A 232 18.12 -2.76 6.19
CA LYS A 232 19.40 -2.88 5.46
C LYS A 232 19.39 -2.09 4.16
N VAL A 233 18.31 -2.21 3.37
CA VAL A 233 18.15 -1.47 2.12
C VAL A 233 18.06 0.03 2.36
N LEU A 234 17.29 0.47 3.37
CA LEU A 234 17.15 1.89 3.72
C LEU A 234 18.49 2.51 4.16
N GLU A 235 19.30 1.79 4.93
CA GLU A 235 20.65 2.24 5.33
C GLU A 235 21.57 2.38 4.13
N LEU A 236 21.52 1.43 3.18
CA LEU A 236 22.28 1.51 1.94
C LEU A 236 21.80 2.69 1.07
N CYS A 237 20.51 2.91 0.95
CA CYS A 237 19.94 4.06 0.25
C CYS A 237 20.43 5.38 0.83
N LYS A 238 20.48 5.52 2.16
CA LYS A 238 21.05 6.70 2.82
C LYS A 238 22.50 6.92 2.42
N LYS A 239 23.35 5.87 2.47
CA LYS A 239 24.76 5.94 2.10
C LYS A 239 24.96 6.36 0.65
N LYS A 240 24.10 5.90 -0.26
CA LYS A 240 24.16 6.18 -1.71
C LYS A 240 23.36 7.43 -2.13
N GLY A 241 22.69 8.10 -1.21
CA GLY A 241 21.84 9.26 -1.50
C GLY A 241 20.58 8.94 -2.31
N ILE A 242 20.08 7.71 -2.25
CA ILE A 242 18.88 7.26 -2.97
C ILE A 242 17.64 7.66 -2.18
N GLY A 243 16.65 8.28 -2.85
CA GLY A 243 15.36 8.60 -2.27
C GLY A 243 14.52 7.34 -2.06
N THR A 244 13.74 7.30 -0.97
CA THR A 244 12.96 6.12 -0.63
C THR A 244 11.50 6.46 -0.41
N THR A 245 10.62 5.69 -1.04
CA THR A 245 9.18 5.73 -0.80
C THR A 245 8.70 4.35 -0.35
N ILE A 246 7.76 4.30 0.59
CA ILE A 246 7.39 3.05 1.25
C ILE A 246 5.97 2.64 0.90
N MET A 247 5.82 1.40 0.46
CA MET A 247 4.55 0.69 0.32
C MET A 247 4.45 -0.47 1.32
N LYS A 248 3.28 -1.14 1.40
CA LYS A 248 3.04 -2.25 2.35
C LYS A 248 3.27 -1.89 3.82
N LYS A 249 3.10 -0.61 4.16
CA LYS A 249 3.28 -0.06 5.50
C LYS A 249 2.34 -0.61 6.57
N ASN A 250 1.18 -1.18 6.17
CA ASN A 250 0.18 -1.70 7.11
C ASN A 250 -0.01 -3.22 6.96
N PRO A 251 0.63 -4.06 7.80
CA PRO A 251 0.46 -5.50 7.80
C PRO A 251 -0.71 -5.99 8.68
N VAL A 252 -1.40 -5.11 9.38
CA VAL A 252 -2.38 -5.42 10.44
C VAL A 252 -3.58 -6.21 9.93
N GLY A 253 -4.02 -5.98 8.69
CA GLY A 253 -5.20 -6.65 8.11
C GLY A 253 -5.10 -8.17 8.00
N THR A 254 -3.90 -8.74 8.04
CA THR A 254 -3.69 -10.19 7.83
C THR A 254 -4.32 -11.02 8.95
N TYR A 255 -4.09 -10.68 10.22
CA TYR A 255 -4.70 -11.38 11.35
C TYR A 255 -6.23 -11.40 11.27
N TYR A 256 -6.85 -10.25 11.00
CA TYR A 256 -8.31 -10.15 10.93
C TYR A 256 -8.90 -10.91 9.75
N SER A 257 -8.18 -10.99 8.64
CA SER A 257 -8.56 -11.82 7.49
C SER A 257 -8.55 -13.31 7.82
N ILE A 258 -7.54 -13.74 8.58
CA ILE A 258 -7.42 -15.11 9.07
C ILE A 258 -8.56 -15.45 10.02
N LYS A 259 -8.82 -14.59 11.00
CA LYS A 259 -9.93 -14.76 11.94
C LYS A 259 -11.28 -14.90 11.22
N ALA A 260 -11.58 -14.00 10.30
CA ALA A 260 -12.81 -14.04 9.51
C ALA A 260 -12.92 -15.33 8.66
N TYR A 261 -11.80 -15.87 8.16
CA TYR A 261 -11.79 -17.15 7.44
C TYR A 261 -12.11 -18.32 8.37
N LEU A 262 -11.46 -18.41 9.52
CA LEU A 262 -11.69 -19.50 10.49
C LEU A 262 -13.13 -19.50 11.00
N GLU A 263 -13.70 -18.34 11.30
CA GLU A 263 -15.10 -18.20 11.72
C GLU A 263 -16.09 -18.66 10.63
N ARG A 264 -15.83 -18.35 9.37
CA ARG A 264 -16.66 -18.79 8.24
C ARG A 264 -16.60 -20.29 8.01
N THR A 265 -15.41 -20.88 8.07
CA THR A 265 -15.22 -22.33 7.87
C THR A 265 -15.85 -23.13 9.00
N GLN A 266 -15.76 -22.67 10.23
CA GLN A 266 -16.42 -23.30 11.38
C GLN A 266 -17.95 -23.29 11.24
N LYS A 267 -18.53 -22.15 10.79
CA LYS A 267 -19.98 -22.06 10.56
C LYS A 267 -20.48 -22.93 9.39
N ALA A 268 -19.64 -23.18 8.40
CA ALA A 268 -19.99 -24.00 7.24
C ALA A 268 -20.04 -25.50 7.51
N GLY A 269 -19.57 -25.97 8.69
CA GLY A 269 -19.67 -27.38 9.13
C GLY A 269 -18.96 -28.40 8.24
N LYS A 270 -18.07 -27.96 7.33
CA LYS A 270 -17.32 -28.86 6.45
C LYS A 270 -16.08 -29.36 7.18
N GLU A 271 -16.05 -30.66 7.49
CA GLU A 271 -14.86 -31.34 8.01
C GLU A 271 -13.74 -31.30 6.96
N PRO A 272 -12.55 -30.77 7.29
CA PRO A 272 -11.41 -30.83 6.38
C PRO A 272 -10.88 -32.25 6.27
N ASN A 273 -10.30 -32.60 5.09
CA ASN A 273 -9.57 -33.85 4.91
C ASN A 273 -8.51 -34.02 6.02
N LYS A 274 -8.28 -35.24 6.53
CA LYS A 274 -7.40 -35.54 7.70
C LYS A 274 -5.99 -34.96 7.57
N LEU A 275 -5.39 -34.96 6.37
CA LEU A 275 -4.06 -34.39 6.12
C LEU A 275 -4.05 -32.84 6.16
N TYR A 276 -5.16 -32.27 5.79
CA TYR A 276 -5.44 -30.86 5.89
C TYR A 276 -5.67 -30.40 7.34
N ALA A 277 -6.28 -31.26 8.17
CA ALA A 277 -6.62 -30.93 9.53
C ALA A 277 -5.40 -30.53 10.38
N ALA A 278 -4.26 -31.22 10.24
CA ALA A 278 -3.05 -30.90 11.00
C ALA A 278 -2.43 -29.53 10.64
N SER A 279 -2.48 -29.14 9.35
CA SER A 279 -1.97 -27.81 8.94
C SER A 279 -2.92 -26.69 9.36
N ILE A 280 -4.23 -26.94 9.33
CA ILE A 280 -5.26 -26.00 9.83
C ILE A 280 -5.17 -25.87 11.34
N GLU A 281 -4.93 -26.95 12.08
CA GLU A 281 -4.76 -26.90 13.54
C GLU A 281 -3.56 -26.03 13.94
N ARG A 282 -2.38 -26.20 13.30
CA ARG A 282 -1.21 -25.34 13.56
C ARG A 282 -1.50 -23.88 13.23
N PHE A 283 -2.23 -23.62 12.15
CA PHE A 283 -2.65 -22.30 11.73
C PHE A 283 -3.61 -21.67 12.75
N LYS A 284 -4.60 -22.45 13.22
CA LYS A 284 -5.56 -22.03 14.23
C LYS A 284 -4.88 -21.70 15.57
N GLN A 285 -3.97 -22.54 16.07
CA GLN A 285 -3.23 -22.29 17.31
C GLN A 285 -2.48 -20.95 17.27
N LYS A 286 -1.88 -20.60 16.12
CA LYS A 286 -1.23 -19.29 15.96
C LYS A 286 -2.23 -18.13 15.91
N ALA A 287 -3.40 -18.33 15.33
CA ALA A 287 -4.47 -17.33 15.33
C ALA A 287 -5.06 -17.14 16.74
N ASP A 288 -5.26 -18.21 17.50
CA ASP A 288 -5.75 -18.17 18.89
C ASP A 288 -4.73 -17.45 19.81
N ARG A 289 -3.43 -17.73 19.63
CA ARG A 289 -2.37 -16.95 20.29
C ARG A 289 -2.49 -15.46 19.95
N GLY A 290 -2.65 -15.14 18.67
CA GLY A 290 -2.83 -13.76 18.21
C GLY A 290 -4.04 -13.10 18.88
N GLU A 291 -5.17 -13.81 18.99
CA GLU A 291 -6.38 -13.30 19.64
C GLU A 291 -6.14 -12.97 21.11
N TRP A 292 -5.40 -13.84 21.83
CA TRP A 292 -5.05 -13.58 23.21
C TRP A 292 -4.23 -12.28 23.36
N PHE A 293 -3.22 -12.06 22.51
CA PHE A 293 -2.46 -10.81 22.51
C PHE A 293 -3.32 -9.60 22.18
N ILE A 294 -4.17 -9.70 21.18
CA ILE A 294 -5.10 -8.63 20.78
C ILE A 294 -5.99 -8.22 21.96
N LYS A 295 -6.52 -9.18 22.72
CA LYS A 295 -7.35 -8.91 23.90
C LYS A 295 -6.54 -8.35 25.06
N LYS A 296 -5.43 -9.00 25.42
CA LYS A 296 -4.57 -8.63 26.58
C LYS A 296 -4.00 -7.21 26.46
N TYR A 297 -3.59 -6.80 25.27
CA TYR A 297 -2.94 -5.51 25.05
C TYR A 297 -3.87 -4.45 24.44
N ASN A 298 -5.17 -4.69 24.42
CA ASN A 298 -6.19 -3.78 23.89
C ASN A 298 -5.88 -3.31 22.45
N LEU A 299 -5.66 -4.28 21.55
CA LEU A 299 -5.29 -4.05 20.15
C LEU A 299 -6.48 -4.22 19.17
N GLN A 300 -7.73 -4.17 19.67
CA GLN A 300 -8.94 -4.40 18.84
C GLN A 300 -9.18 -3.27 17.85
N ASN A 301 -8.75 -2.05 18.16
CA ASN A 301 -8.91 -0.90 17.27
C ASN A 301 -7.90 -0.96 16.11
N GLN A 302 -8.32 -1.56 15.00
CA GLN A 302 -7.49 -1.70 13.80
C GLN A 302 -7.01 -0.37 13.24
N ALA A 303 -7.81 0.70 13.36
CA ALA A 303 -7.45 2.02 12.87
C ALA A 303 -6.28 2.60 13.67
N GLU A 304 -6.28 2.45 14.98
CA GLU A 304 -5.21 2.88 15.86
C GLU A 304 -3.88 2.16 15.55
N ILE A 305 -3.93 0.82 15.43
CA ILE A 305 -2.73 0.03 15.12
C ILE A 305 -2.21 0.34 13.71
N ARG A 306 -3.11 0.57 12.75
CA ARG A 306 -2.73 1.01 11.39
C ARG A 306 -2.03 2.36 11.42
N ASP A 307 -2.58 3.33 12.16
CA ASP A 307 -2.00 4.67 12.25
C ASP A 307 -0.62 4.61 12.95
N ALA A 308 -0.48 3.80 14.00
CA ALA A 308 0.81 3.51 14.63
C ALA A 308 1.80 2.83 13.66
N ALA A 309 1.34 1.88 12.85
CA ALA A 309 2.18 1.22 11.84
C ALA A 309 2.69 2.20 10.77
N ILE A 310 1.90 3.21 10.39
CA ILE A 310 2.33 4.26 9.47
C ILE A 310 3.35 5.19 10.15
N ARG A 311 3.11 5.59 11.41
CA ARG A 311 4.07 6.39 12.19
C ARG A 311 5.39 5.65 12.40
N PHE A 312 5.37 4.33 12.59
CA PHE A 312 6.59 3.51 12.64
C PHE A 312 7.44 3.69 11.37
N VAL A 313 6.80 3.71 10.20
CA VAL A 313 7.51 3.95 8.94
C VAL A 313 8.01 5.38 8.84
N LEU A 314 7.19 6.36 9.25
CA LEU A 314 7.55 7.77 9.26
C LEU A 314 8.63 8.11 10.30
N ASP A 315 8.76 7.34 11.39
CA ASP A 315 9.80 7.51 12.41
C ASP A 315 11.21 7.18 11.88
N ASN A 316 11.30 6.37 10.82
CA ASN A 316 12.59 6.06 10.21
C ASN A 316 13.11 7.24 9.38
N PRO A 317 14.27 7.84 9.77
CA PRO A 317 14.81 9.03 9.10
C PRO A 317 15.30 8.76 7.66
N ASN A 318 15.48 7.48 7.28
CA ASN A 318 15.89 7.08 5.94
C ASN A 318 14.70 6.91 4.98
N VAL A 319 13.47 7.14 5.44
CA VAL A 319 12.26 7.12 4.64
C VAL A 319 11.93 8.54 4.19
N SER A 320 11.83 8.77 2.88
CA SER A 320 11.43 10.08 2.35
C SER A 320 9.92 10.27 2.36
N SER A 321 9.14 9.25 2.00
CA SER A 321 7.68 9.35 1.95
C SER A 321 6.98 7.98 2.09
N VAL A 322 5.73 8.01 2.53
CA VAL A 322 4.87 6.82 2.64
C VAL A 322 3.76 6.88 1.58
N ALA A 323 3.82 5.97 0.60
CA ALA A 323 2.85 5.87 -0.47
C ALA A 323 1.52 5.27 0.03
N CYS A 324 0.43 6.03 -0.06
CA CYS A 324 -0.89 5.66 0.40
C CYS A 324 -1.88 5.50 -0.76
N SER A 325 -2.60 4.37 -0.81
CA SER A 325 -3.75 4.24 -1.72
C SER A 325 -4.92 5.04 -1.15
N ILE A 326 -5.27 6.15 -1.80
CA ILE A 326 -6.30 7.10 -1.37
C ILE A 326 -7.45 7.03 -2.37
N ARG A 327 -8.60 6.46 -1.98
CA ARG A 327 -9.71 6.14 -2.90
C ARG A 327 -10.96 6.97 -2.67
N ASN A 328 -11.08 7.62 -1.53
CA ASN A 328 -12.19 8.46 -1.12
C ASN A 328 -11.71 9.58 -0.18
N PHE A 329 -12.59 10.50 0.17
CA PHE A 329 -12.25 11.64 1.02
C PHE A 329 -11.91 11.23 2.46
N ASP A 330 -12.53 10.17 2.99
CA ASP A 330 -12.19 9.65 4.33
C ASP A 330 -10.73 9.19 4.39
N HIS A 331 -10.23 8.60 3.29
CA HIS A 331 -8.80 8.25 3.19
C HIS A 331 -7.90 9.49 3.10
N VAL A 332 -8.35 10.60 2.49
CA VAL A 332 -7.58 11.85 2.50
C VAL A 332 -7.37 12.32 3.94
N GLU A 333 -8.46 12.43 4.70
CA GLU A 333 -8.40 12.80 6.11
C GLU A 333 -7.55 11.83 6.92
N GLN A 334 -7.81 10.53 6.75
CA GLN A 334 -7.12 9.46 7.46
C GLN A 334 -5.60 9.50 7.32
N PHE A 335 -5.08 9.77 6.12
CA PHE A 335 -3.64 9.71 5.89
C PHE A 335 -2.97 11.07 6.08
N VAL A 336 -3.57 12.16 5.63
CA VAL A 336 -2.96 13.50 5.73
C VAL A 336 -2.78 13.92 7.19
N LYS A 337 -3.70 13.57 8.09
CA LYS A 337 -3.56 13.86 9.54
C LYS A 337 -2.32 13.23 10.19
N LEU A 338 -1.75 12.18 9.57
CA LEU A 338 -0.54 11.51 10.08
C LEU A 338 0.76 12.23 9.68
N SER A 339 0.68 13.19 8.76
CA SER A 339 1.85 13.97 8.35
C SER A 339 2.44 14.76 9.52
N GLY A 340 3.75 14.64 9.70
CA GLY A 340 4.49 15.33 10.76
C GLY A 340 4.16 14.86 12.18
N THR A 341 3.50 13.69 12.34
CA THR A 341 3.26 13.11 13.66
C THR A 341 4.34 12.08 14.00
N ASP A 342 4.69 12.00 15.28
CA ASP A 342 5.71 11.09 15.81
C ASP A 342 5.08 9.80 16.35
N LEU A 343 5.88 8.73 16.41
CA LEU A 343 5.50 7.46 17.03
C LEU A 343 5.74 7.53 18.55
N SER A 344 4.66 7.47 19.31
CA SER A 344 4.74 7.49 20.78
C SER A 344 5.26 6.18 21.36
N GLU A 345 5.81 6.22 22.59
CA GLU A 345 6.25 5.03 23.32
C GLU A 345 5.10 4.05 23.60
N TYR A 346 3.89 4.57 23.79
CA TYR A 346 2.69 3.75 23.91
C TYR A 346 2.39 2.95 22.64
N GLU A 347 2.47 3.60 21.47
CA GLU A 347 2.29 2.96 20.18
C GLU A 347 3.39 1.94 19.87
N LYS A 348 4.66 2.24 20.22
CA LYS A 348 5.77 1.27 20.10
C LYS A 348 5.48 -0.01 20.87
N LYS A 349 5.00 0.11 22.12
CA LYS A 349 4.62 -1.05 22.94
C LYS A 349 3.46 -1.84 22.30
N LYS A 350 2.45 -1.17 21.74
CA LYS A 350 1.35 -1.82 21.01
C LYS A 350 1.84 -2.57 19.77
N LEU A 351 2.69 -1.96 18.97
CA LEU A 351 3.27 -2.62 17.79
C LEU A 351 4.14 -3.82 18.17
N ALA A 352 4.93 -3.72 19.25
CA ALA A 352 5.72 -4.83 19.76
C ALA A 352 4.82 -6.00 20.22
N ALA A 353 3.76 -5.73 20.97
CA ALA A 353 2.79 -6.73 21.39
C ALA A 353 2.08 -7.38 20.18
N TYR A 354 1.70 -6.59 19.17
CA TYR A 354 1.14 -7.11 17.92
C TYR A 354 2.15 -8.00 17.17
N LYS A 355 3.41 -7.58 17.08
CA LYS A 355 4.50 -8.36 16.44
C LYS A 355 4.69 -9.70 17.13
N GLU A 356 4.69 -9.73 18.45
CA GLU A 356 4.83 -10.95 19.24
C GLU A 356 3.64 -11.91 19.08
N GLY A 357 2.40 -11.39 19.13
CA GLY A 357 1.20 -12.21 19.04
C GLY A 357 0.85 -12.63 17.61
N CYS A 358 0.97 -11.73 16.65
CA CYS A 358 0.46 -11.90 15.29
C CYS A 358 1.56 -11.95 14.20
N GLY A 359 2.82 -11.70 14.54
CA GLY A 359 3.91 -11.60 13.55
C GLY A 359 4.16 -12.89 12.76
N GLN A 360 3.87 -14.04 13.34
CA GLN A 360 3.95 -15.33 12.67
C GLN A 360 2.81 -15.57 11.67
N LEU A 361 1.77 -14.74 11.65
CA LEU A 361 0.68 -14.82 10.70
C LEU A 361 0.90 -13.94 9.45
N TYR A 362 2.03 -13.26 9.35
CA TYR A 362 2.35 -12.37 8.25
C TYR A 362 3.50 -12.92 7.40
N CYS A 363 3.20 -13.32 6.16
CA CYS A 363 4.23 -13.67 5.17
C CYS A 363 4.86 -12.37 4.63
N ARG A 364 6.18 -12.22 4.78
CA ARG A 364 6.93 -11.03 4.37
C ARG A 364 6.91 -10.90 2.85
N HIS A 365 6.56 -9.73 2.34
CA HIS A 365 6.52 -9.48 0.90
C HIS A 365 7.92 -9.58 0.28
N ALA A 366 8.03 -10.32 -0.82
CA ALA A 366 9.27 -10.51 -1.58
C ALA A 366 10.45 -11.08 -0.77
N CYS A 367 10.16 -11.86 0.27
CA CYS A 367 11.17 -12.54 1.08
C CYS A 367 11.83 -13.70 0.30
N GLY A 368 11.02 -14.66 -0.18
CA GLY A 368 11.49 -15.76 -1.01
C GLY A 368 12.25 -16.90 -0.30
N GLU A 369 12.58 -16.77 0.99
CA GLU A 369 13.45 -17.68 1.74
C GLU A 369 13.02 -19.16 1.73
N CYS A 370 11.73 -19.42 1.60
CA CYS A 370 11.18 -20.79 1.65
C CYS A 370 10.81 -21.37 0.29
N GLU A 371 10.88 -20.59 -0.79
CA GLU A 371 10.40 -21.05 -2.11
C GLU A 371 11.31 -22.11 -2.73
N SER A 372 12.64 -22.03 -2.52
CA SER A 372 13.61 -23.01 -2.96
C SER A 372 13.40 -24.41 -2.35
N GLU A 373 12.84 -24.45 -1.15
CA GLU A 373 12.60 -25.69 -0.41
C GLU A 373 11.28 -26.38 -0.79
N CYS A 374 10.49 -25.77 -1.69
CA CYS A 374 9.22 -26.36 -2.12
C CYS A 374 9.42 -27.41 -3.22
N PRO A 375 9.28 -28.72 -2.94
CA PRO A 375 9.53 -29.77 -3.93
C PRO A 375 8.50 -29.79 -5.08
N LYS A 376 7.40 -29.05 -4.90
CA LYS A 376 6.32 -28.91 -5.89
C LYS A 376 6.41 -27.59 -6.69
N GLY A 377 7.33 -26.70 -6.36
CA GLY A 377 7.47 -25.42 -7.04
C GLY A 377 6.29 -24.46 -6.86
N VAL A 378 5.56 -24.56 -5.73
CA VAL A 378 4.46 -23.63 -5.40
C VAL A 378 5.05 -22.25 -5.09
N LEU A 379 4.57 -21.21 -5.77
CA LEU A 379 5.04 -19.84 -5.60
C LEU A 379 4.43 -19.21 -4.33
N VAL A 380 4.97 -19.60 -3.18
CA VAL A 380 4.47 -19.27 -1.84
C VAL A 380 4.26 -17.77 -1.69
N ASN A 381 5.30 -16.97 -1.91
CA ASN A 381 5.26 -15.53 -1.67
C ASN A 381 4.29 -14.80 -2.62
N THR A 382 4.23 -15.25 -3.87
CA THR A 382 3.31 -14.70 -4.88
C THR A 382 1.85 -14.96 -4.50
N ILE A 383 1.52 -16.19 -4.08
CA ILE A 383 0.16 -16.57 -3.70
C ILE A 383 -0.27 -15.84 -2.42
N MET A 384 0.61 -15.76 -1.41
CA MET A 384 0.34 -15.01 -0.18
C MET A 384 0.10 -13.53 -0.46
N ARG A 385 0.83 -12.95 -1.41
CA ARG A 385 0.64 -11.56 -1.82
C ARG A 385 -0.68 -11.36 -2.56
N TYR A 386 -1.10 -12.28 -3.43
CA TYR A 386 -2.42 -12.19 -4.07
C TYR A 386 -3.54 -12.33 -3.05
N HIS A 387 -3.37 -13.21 -2.06
CA HIS A 387 -4.30 -13.30 -0.94
C HIS A 387 -4.35 -12.01 -0.12
N HIS A 388 -3.22 -11.35 0.11
CA HIS A 388 -3.18 -10.03 0.76
C HIS A 388 -3.93 -8.96 -0.06
N TYR A 389 -3.85 -8.99 -1.40
CA TYR A 389 -4.65 -8.08 -2.24
C TYR A 389 -6.15 -8.35 -2.11
N TYR A 390 -6.53 -9.61 -2.06
CA TYR A 390 -7.92 -10.04 -1.88
C TYR A 390 -8.46 -9.59 -0.52
N SER A 391 -7.82 -10.01 0.55
CA SER A 391 -8.36 -9.93 1.91
C SER A 391 -8.10 -8.59 2.62
N ALA A 392 -6.91 -8.00 2.43
CA ALA A 392 -6.48 -6.82 3.19
C ALA A 392 -6.58 -5.51 2.38
N GLN A 393 -6.67 -5.57 1.04
CA GLN A 393 -6.74 -4.38 0.20
C GLN A 393 -8.07 -4.20 -0.54
N GLY A 394 -9.02 -5.13 -0.41
CA GLY A 394 -10.30 -5.10 -1.12
C GLY A 394 -10.14 -5.10 -2.65
N LYS A 395 -9.05 -5.71 -3.17
CA LYS A 395 -8.78 -5.86 -4.60
C LYS A 395 -9.17 -7.27 -5.10
N GLU A 396 -10.35 -7.74 -4.74
CA GLU A 396 -10.80 -9.10 -4.98
C GLU A 396 -10.70 -9.52 -6.44
N LYS A 397 -11.39 -8.82 -7.34
CA LYS A 397 -11.37 -9.12 -8.78
C LYS A 397 -9.96 -9.15 -9.37
N TYR A 398 -9.09 -8.25 -8.92
CA TYR A 398 -7.70 -8.20 -9.38
C TYR A 398 -6.92 -9.42 -8.90
N ALA A 399 -7.06 -9.79 -7.62
CA ALA A 399 -6.38 -10.93 -7.03
C ALA A 399 -6.83 -12.25 -7.65
N LEU A 400 -8.14 -12.46 -7.81
CA LEU A 400 -8.73 -13.62 -8.50
C LEU A 400 -8.17 -13.78 -9.92
N LYS A 401 -8.16 -12.68 -10.71
CA LYS A 401 -7.64 -12.70 -12.09
C LYS A 401 -6.15 -13.03 -12.14
N LYS A 402 -5.34 -12.48 -11.22
CA LYS A 402 -3.90 -12.79 -11.13
C LYS A 402 -3.67 -14.24 -10.73
N TYR A 403 -4.42 -14.74 -9.76
CA TYR A 403 -4.31 -16.13 -9.30
C TYR A 403 -4.72 -17.14 -10.37
N ALA A 404 -5.81 -16.90 -11.09
CA ALA A 404 -6.27 -17.76 -12.18
C ALA A 404 -5.22 -17.89 -13.30
N ARG A 405 -4.46 -16.83 -13.57
CA ARG A 405 -3.40 -16.80 -14.60
C ARG A 405 -2.06 -17.37 -14.14
N LEU A 406 -1.92 -17.69 -12.86
CA LEU A 406 -0.69 -18.23 -12.32
C LEU A 406 -0.45 -19.63 -12.86
N GLN A 407 0.65 -19.84 -13.59
CA GLN A 407 1.01 -21.11 -14.25
C GLN A 407 1.78 -22.06 -13.34
N SER A 408 2.07 -21.68 -12.09
CA SER A 408 2.70 -22.56 -11.10
C SER A 408 1.72 -23.60 -10.54
N PRO A 409 2.21 -24.67 -9.94
CA PRO A 409 1.41 -25.58 -9.13
C PRO A 409 0.60 -24.81 -8.07
N LYS A 410 -0.63 -25.24 -7.84
CA LYS A 410 -1.54 -24.61 -6.88
C LYS A 410 -1.40 -25.27 -5.50
N PRO A 411 -1.88 -24.60 -4.42
CA PRO A 411 -1.79 -25.12 -3.07
C PRO A 411 -2.62 -26.40 -2.76
N ASP A 412 -3.43 -26.89 -3.69
CA ASP A 412 -3.99 -28.23 -3.62
C ASP A 412 -2.89 -29.30 -3.46
N GLN A 413 -1.70 -29.07 -4.04
CA GLN A 413 -0.51 -29.90 -3.86
C GLN A 413 0.05 -29.87 -2.43
N CYS A 414 -0.35 -28.90 -1.62
CA CYS A 414 0.11 -28.74 -0.23
C CYS A 414 -0.61 -29.68 0.74
N MET A 415 -1.77 -30.23 0.37
CA MET A 415 -2.61 -31.04 1.27
C MET A 415 -1.90 -32.31 1.78
N ASN A 416 -1.00 -32.89 0.99
CA ASN A 416 -0.25 -34.09 1.31
C ASN A 416 1.26 -33.83 1.45
N CYS A 417 1.65 -32.59 1.74
CA CYS A 417 3.04 -32.18 1.83
C CYS A 417 3.52 -32.16 3.28
N GLU A 418 4.79 -32.51 3.51
CA GLU A 418 5.44 -32.45 4.83
C GLU A 418 5.74 -31.03 5.33
N GLY A 419 5.42 -30.00 4.56
CA GLY A 419 5.59 -28.60 4.94
C GLY A 419 7.05 -28.13 4.90
N PHE A 420 7.84 -28.52 3.90
CA PHE A 420 9.25 -28.10 3.75
C PHE A 420 9.40 -26.57 3.78
N CYS A 421 8.53 -25.84 3.08
CA CYS A 421 8.52 -24.38 3.10
C CYS A 421 8.23 -23.81 4.51
N GLU A 422 7.42 -24.49 5.32
CA GLU A 422 7.11 -24.09 6.69
C GLU A 422 8.29 -24.29 7.63
N LYS A 423 9.01 -25.43 7.46
CA LYS A 423 10.26 -25.75 8.20
C LYS A 423 11.37 -24.74 7.88
N ALA A 424 11.46 -24.31 6.62
CA ALA A 424 12.47 -23.35 6.15
C ALA A 424 12.13 -21.88 6.45
N CYS A 425 10.93 -21.58 6.93
CA CYS A 425 10.52 -20.21 7.18
C CYS A 425 11.18 -19.62 8.44
N PRO A 426 12.08 -18.63 8.34
CA PRO A 426 12.75 -18.05 9.50
C PRO A 426 11.80 -17.28 10.44
N TYR A 427 10.59 -17.01 9.98
CA TYR A 427 9.58 -16.27 10.74
C TYR A 427 8.51 -17.17 11.37
N GLY A 428 8.62 -18.49 11.21
CA GLY A 428 7.67 -19.47 11.75
C GLY A 428 6.24 -19.30 11.24
N VAL A 429 6.06 -18.84 9.99
CA VAL A 429 4.74 -18.65 9.39
C VAL A 429 4.11 -20.03 9.11
N PRO A 430 2.82 -20.26 9.46
CA PRO A 430 2.11 -21.52 9.16
C PRO A 430 1.71 -21.53 7.67
N ILE A 431 2.73 -21.66 6.80
CA ILE A 431 2.64 -21.45 5.36
C ILE A 431 1.60 -22.37 4.74
N GLN A 432 1.62 -23.65 5.12
CA GLN A 432 0.76 -24.67 4.53
C GLN A 432 -0.72 -24.31 4.74
N GLY A 433 -1.13 -24.03 5.96
CA GLY A 433 -2.50 -23.63 6.28
C GLY A 433 -2.89 -22.31 5.60
N MET A 434 -1.98 -21.35 5.54
CA MET A 434 -2.24 -20.06 4.90
C MET A 434 -2.34 -20.19 3.37
N LEU A 435 -1.55 -21.04 2.72
CA LEU A 435 -1.66 -21.29 1.28
C LEU A 435 -2.99 -21.94 0.92
N ILE A 436 -3.45 -22.84 1.75
CA ILE A 436 -4.74 -23.52 1.58
C ILE A 436 -5.89 -22.53 1.73
N MET A 437 -5.85 -21.68 2.75
CA MET A 437 -6.80 -20.57 2.89
C MET A 437 -6.76 -19.65 1.67
N ALA A 438 -5.57 -19.30 1.19
CA ALA A 438 -5.40 -18.46 0.02
C ALA A 438 -6.01 -19.12 -1.24
N HIS A 439 -5.76 -20.41 -1.45
CA HIS A 439 -6.34 -21.17 -2.55
C HIS A 439 -7.87 -21.16 -2.51
N HIS A 440 -8.45 -21.48 -1.36
CA HIS A 440 -9.90 -21.46 -1.17
C HIS A 440 -10.52 -20.09 -1.48
N ASN A 441 -9.88 -18.99 -1.01
CA ASN A 441 -10.39 -17.65 -1.24
C ASN A 441 -10.16 -17.12 -2.67
N LEU A 442 -9.13 -17.61 -3.37
CA LEU A 442 -8.73 -17.14 -4.70
C LEU A 442 -9.22 -18.04 -5.85
N THR A 443 -9.81 -19.19 -5.55
CA THR A 443 -10.45 -20.05 -6.52
C THR A 443 -11.94 -19.71 -6.57
N LEU A 444 -12.44 -19.41 -7.77
CA LEU A 444 -13.89 -19.30 -7.99
C LEU A 444 -14.46 -20.72 -7.92
N ALA A 445 -15.39 -20.93 -7.01
CA ALA A 445 -16.18 -22.17 -6.94
C ALA A 445 -17.08 -22.32 -8.15
#